data_07469da1478bf324bf488275946d1e1c
#
_entry.id   07469da1478bf324bf488275946d1e1c
#
_cell.length_a   1.000
_cell.length_b   1.000
_cell.length_c   1.000
_cell.angle_alpha   90.00
_cell.angle_beta   90.00
_cell.angle_gamma   90.00
#
_symmetry.space_group_name_H-M   'P 1'
#
loop_
_entity.id
_entity.type
_entity.pdbx_description
1 polymer ?
#
loop_
_entity_poly.entity_id
_entity_poly.type
_entity_poly.pdbx_seq_one_letter_code
_entity_poly.pdbx_strand_id
1 'polypeptide(L)'
;MVSLPRLYPILDPACFSDAAEMFAAAEDLAAAGVTLLQYRDKSGNARRMLDNARELKQRLGATVKLIMDDRADLCLAAQYDGLHVGQDDLPAESARRIIGPARWLGVSTHNTEQLAEAGKTSADYLAIGPIFATSSKADTDPVVGLEGLRRARELTSKPLVAIGGITRANARSVIEAGADAVAVISDLLRDPRKSAEEFLRVLG
;
A
#
# COMPACT_ATOMS: atom_id res chain seq x y z
N MET A 1 -15.10 -8.47 -6.23
CA MET A 1 -14.43 -7.19 -5.95
C MET A 1 -13.74 -7.34 -4.61
N VAL A 2 -12.49 -6.93 -4.46
CA VAL A 2 -11.77 -7.01 -3.18
C VAL A 2 -12.35 -5.97 -2.21
N SER A 3 -12.41 -6.31 -0.91
CA SER A 3 -12.78 -5.36 0.14
C SER A 3 -11.50 -4.92 0.86
N LEU A 4 -11.15 -3.65 0.71
CA LEU A 4 -9.99 -3.07 1.37
C LEU A 4 -10.35 -2.61 2.79
N PRO A 5 -9.50 -2.88 3.81
CA PRO A 5 -9.60 -2.18 5.08
C PRO A 5 -9.23 -0.71 4.86
N ARG A 6 -9.76 0.20 5.69
CA ARG A 6 -9.54 1.63 5.54
C ARG A 6 -8.11 2.08 5.78
N LEU A 7 -7.34 1.36 6.58
CA LEU A 7 -5.92 1.60 6.83
C LEU A 7 -5.06 0.57 6.11
N TYR A 8 -4.13 1.06 5.28
CA TYR A 8 -3.19 0.27 4.50
C TYR A 8 -1.75 0.69 4.81
N PRO A 9 -1.12 0.19 5.88
CA PRO A 9 0.28 0.45 6.20
C PRO A 9 1.22 -0.08 5.12
N ILE A 10 2.30 0.68 4.89
CA ILE A 10 3.42 0.26 4.05
C ILE A 10 4.67 0.23 4.93
N LEU A 11 5.28 -0.95 5.03
CA LEU A 11 6.57 -1.17 5.69
C LEU A 11 7.69 -1.04 4.66
N ASP A 12 8.54 -0.03 4.86
CA ASP A 12 9.76 0.16 4.09
C ASP A 12 10.96 -0.04 5.02
N PRO A 13 11.83 -1.06 4.78
CA PRO A 13 13.02 -1.29 5.61
C PRO A 13 13.94 -0.08 5.75
N ALA A 14 13.94 0.83 4.77
CA ALA A 14 14.74 2.06 4.84
C ALA A 14 14.32 3.02 5.97
N CYS A 15 13.14 2.81 6.55
CA CYS A 15 12.61 3.61 7.65
C CYS A 15 12.99 3.07 9.04
N PHE A 16 13.71 1.95 9.13
CA PHE A 16 14.08 1.27 10.38
C PHE A 16 15.59 1.11 10.48
N SER A 17 16.11 1.03 11.71
CA SER A 17 17.54 0.83 11.94
C SER A 17 18.00 -0.57 11.52
N ASP A 18 17.14 -1.56 11.67
CA ASP A 18 17.39 -2.94 11.26
C ASP A 18 16.07 -3.71 10.99
N ALA A 19 16.20 -4.96 10.56
CA ALA A 19 15.06 -5.83 10.27
C ALA A 19 14.27 -6.21 11.54
N ALA A 20 14.89 -6.30 12.70
CA ALA A 20 14.22 -6.69 13.94
C ALA A 20 13.23 -5.59 14.38
N GLU A 21 13.64 -4.32 14.27
CA GLU A 21 12.78 -3.18 14.53
C GLU A 21 11.57 -3.16 13.55
N MET A 22 11.82 -3.41 12.26
CA MET A 22 10.75 -3.51 11.25
C MET A 22 9.75 -4.63 11.58
N PHE A 23 10.24 -5.81 12.00
CA PHE A 23 9.36 -6.92 12.36
C PHE A 23 8.55 -6.62 13.62
N ALA A 24 9.15 -5.99 14.63
CA ALA A 24 8.43 -5.55 15.83
C ALA A 24 7.33 -4.54 15.48
N ALA A 25 7.63 -3.56 14.62
CA ALA A 25 6.62 -2.61 14.14
C ALA A 25 5.48 -3.31 13.39
N ALA A 26 5.77 -4.32 12.58
CA ALA A 26 4.76 -5.10 11.87
C ALA A 26 3.84 -5.87 12.82
N GLU A 27 4.40 -6.47 13.87
CA GLU A 27 3.63 -7.17 14.94
C GLU A 27 2.77 -6.18 15.73
N ASP A 28 3.28 -4.99 16.04
CA ASP A 28 2.54 -3.91 16.70
C ASP A 28 1.35 -3.42 15.85
N LEU A 29 1.55 -3.24 14.54
CA LEU A 29 0.47 -2.91 13.62
C LEU A 29 -0.63 -4.00 13.60
N ALA A 30 -0.23 -5.27 13.53
CA ALA A 30 -1.18 -6.39 13.56
C ALA A 30 -1.93 -6.45 14.90
N ALA A 31 -1.24 -6.26 16.03
CA ALA A 31 -1.84 -6.22 17.36
C ALA A 31 -2.84 -5.06 17.54
N ALA A 32 -2.66 -3.94 16.82
CA ALA A 32 -3.61 -2.83 16.76
C ALA A 32 -4.85 -3.12 15.91
N GLY A 33 -4.89 -4.24 15.17
CA GLY A 33 -6.02 -4.61 14.32
C GLY A 33 -5.83 -4.34 12.82
N VAL A 34 -4.62 -4.05 12.38
CA VAL A 34 -4.28 -3.95 10.94
C VAL A 34 -4.41 -5.34 10.30
N THR A 35 -5.15 -5.42 9.19
CA THR A 35 -5.43 -6.69 8.46
C THR A 35 -4.87 -6.72 7.04
N LEU A 36 -4.26 -5.64 6.58
CA LEU A 36 -3.60 -5.49 5.28
C LEU A 36 -2.31 -4.72 5.45
N LEU A 37 -1.20 -5.18 4.86
CA LEU A 37 0.11 -4.55 4.97
C LEU A 37 0.89 -4.75 3.68
N GLN A 38 1.58 -3.71 3.19
CA GLN A 38 2.51 -3.81 2.08
C GLN A 38 3.95 -3.85 2.58
N TYR A 39 4.74 -4.75 2.03
CA TYR A 39 6.20 -4.76 2.19
C TYR A 39 6.84 -4.15 0.93
N ARG A 40 7.54 -3.03 1.12
CA ARG A 40 8.20 -2.23 0.09
C ARG A 40 9.70 -2.11 0.38
N ASP A 41 10.55 -2.76 -0.40
CA ASP A 41 12.01 -2.66 -0.27
C ASP A 41 12.64 -2.30 -1.61
N LYS A 42 13.22 -1.11 -1.70
CA LYS A 42 13.89 -0.58 -2.91
C LYS A 42 15.41 -0.78 -2.89
N SER A 43 15.94 -1.62 -1.99
CA SER A 43 17.38 -1.87 -1.88
C SER A 43 17.99 -2.62 -3.06
N GLY A 44 17.17 -3.30 -3.87
CA GLY A 44 17.62 -4.18 -4.97
C GLY A 44 18.25 -5.50 -4.51
N ASN A 45 18.36 -5.77 -3.21
CA ASN A 45 18.91 -7.02 -2.69
C ASN A 45 17.83 -8.10 -2.59
N ALA A 46 17.62 -8.86 -3.68
CA ALA A 46 16.56 -9.85 -3.78
C ALA A 46 16.60 -10.93 -2.69
N ARG A 47 17.81 -11.35 -2.25
CA ARG A 47 17.94 -12.34 -1.16
C ARG A 47 17.39 -11.77 0.16
N ARG A 48 17.86 -10.58 0.57
CA ARG A 48 17.38 -9.92 1.79
C ARG A 48 15.87 -9.64 1.73
N MET A 49 15.40 -9.17 0.58
CA MET A 49 13.97 -8.93 0.36
C MET A 49 13.15 -10.21 0.57
N LEU A 50 13.60 -11.34 0.03
CA LEU A 50 12.92 -12.63 0.16
C LEU A 50 12.96 -13.13 1.61
N ASP A 51 14.11 -13.03 2.26
CA ASP A 51 14.26 -13.48 3.65
C ASP A 51 13.35 -12.68 4.59
N ASN A 52 13.33 -11.35 4.46
CA ASN A 52 12.44 -10.48 5.22
C ASN A 52 10.94 -10.76 4.89
N ALA A 53 10.62 -10.97 3.62
CA ALA A 53 9.25 -11.26 3.22
C ALA A 53 8.73 -12.58 3.81
N ARG A 54 9.56 -13.62 3.83
CA ARG A 54 9.22 -14.90 4.46
C ARG A 54 9.04 -14.78 5.96
N GLU A 55 9.90 -14.03 6.62
CA GLU A 55 9.78 -13.77 8.06
C GLU A 55 8.48 -13.01 8.38
N LEU A 56 8.14 -11.96 7.64
CA LEU A 56 6.85 -11.26 7.76
C LEU A 56 5.67 -12.21 7.54
N LYS A 57 5.74 -13.09 6.53
CA LYS A 57 4.68 -14.07 6.27
C LYS A 57 4.53 -15.08 7.40
N GLN A 58 5.63 -15.53 7.98
CA GLN A 58 5.61 -16.44 9.13
C GLN A 58 4.98 -15.79 10.37
N ARG A 59 5.33 -14.54 10.67
CA ARG A 59 4.85 -13.82 11.85
C ARG A 59 3.38 -13.38 11.74
N LEU A 60 2.97 -12.90 10.56
CA LEU A 60 1.70 -12.19 10.37
C LEU A 60 0.69 -12.92 9.50
N GLY A 61 1.13 -13.89 8.69
CA GLY A 61 0.36 -14.40 7.55
C GLY A 61 -0.94 -15.12 7.88
N ALA A 62 -1.23 -15.40 9.15
CA ALA A 62 -2.50 -15.97 9.57
C ALA A 62 -3.60 -14.90 9.75
N THR A 63 -3.23 -13.65 10.03
CA THR A 63 -4.16 -12.57 10.41
C THR A 63 -4.09 -11.35 9.52
N VAL A 64 -2.96 -11.15 8.81
CA VAL A 64 -2.71 -9.98 7.96
C VAL A 64 -2.50 -10.43 6.52
N LYS A 65 -3.22 -9.84 5.57
CA LYS A 65 -2.91 -9.98 4.14
C LYS A 65 -1.67 -9.19 3.79
N LEU A 66 -0.71 -9.85 3.13
CA LEU A 66 0.56 -9.27 2.78
C LEU A 66 0.65 -9.00 1.27
N ILE A 67 0.95 -7.76 0.92
CA ILE A 67 1.13 -7.30 -0.46
C ILE A 67 2.62 -7.03 -0.69
N MET A 68 3.17 -7.59 -1.76
CA MET A 68 4.54 -7.32 -2.21
C MET A 68 4.54 -6.08 -3.11
N ASP A 69 5.53 -5.19 -2.93
CA ASP A 69 5.76 -4.08 -3.84
C ASP A 69 6.63 -4.54 -5.02
N ASP A 70 6.28 -4.20 -6.26
CA ASP A 70 6.94 -4.38 -7.55
C ASP A 70 7.29 -5.83 -7.96
N ARG A 71 7.75 -6.65 -7.06
CA ARG A 71 8.44 -7.92 -7.31
C ARG A 71 7.48 -9.11 -7.35
N ALA A 72 6.94 -9.40 -8.55
CA ALA A 72 6.04 -10.53 -8.77
C ALA A 72 6.68 -11.90 -8.44
N ASP A 73 7.97 -12.06 -8.72
CA ASP A 73 8.75 -13.24 -8.40
C ASP A 73 8.84 -13.48 -6.88
N LEU A 74 9.12 -12.43 -6.11
CA LEU A 74 9.20 -12.49 -4.64
C LEU A 74 7.81 -12.67 -4.01
N CYS A 75 6.77 -12.06 -4.60
CA CYS A 75 5.38 -12.28 -4.20
C CYS A 75 5.03 -13.78 -4.22
N LEU A 76 5.41 -14.50 -5.28
CA LEU A 76 5.20 -15.94 -5.39
C LEU A 76 6.09 -16.73 -4.42
N ALA A 77 7.39 -16.40 -4.37
CA ALA A 77 8.38 -17.12 -3.58
C ALA A 77 8.15 -17.01 -2.07
N ALA A 78 7.56 -15.89 -1.60
CA ALA A 78 7.16 -15.67 -0.21
C ALA A 78 5.69 -16.00 0.08
N GLN A 79 4.93 -16.47 -0.93
CA GLN A 79 3.51 -16.80 -0.81
C GLN A 79 2.65 -15.64 -0.30
N TYR A 80 2.90 -14.43 -0.80
CA TYR A 80 2.12 -13.25 -0.47
C TYR A 80 0.72 -13.29 -1.09
N ASP A 81 -0.19 -12.55 -0.50
CA ASP A 81 -1.61 -12.51 -0.88
C ASP A 81 -1.88 -11.59 -2.07
N GLY A 82 -0.91 -10.75 -2.43
CA GLY A 82 -1.02 -9.84 -3.56
C GLY A 82 0.28 -9.13 -3.93
N LEU A 83 0.19 -8.42 -5.03
CA LEU A 83 1.26 -7.59 -5.62
C LEU A 83 0.73 -6.17 -5.83
N HIS A 84 1.58 -5.19 -5.63
CA HIS A 84 1.33 -3.80 -6.03
C HIS A 84 2.42 -3.35 -6.99
N VAL A 85 2.04 -2.72 -8.11
CA VAL A 85 3.00 -2.24 -9.13
C VAL A 85 2.80 -0.76 -9.42
N GLY A 86 3.90 -0.06 -9.70
CA GLY A 86 3.92 1.33 -10.15
C GLY A 86 3.87 1.44 -11.68
N GLN A 87 4.03 2.68 -12.18
CA GLN A 87 3.96 3.01 -13.61
C GLN A 87 5.18 2.50 -14.40
N ASP A 88 6.34 2.42 -13.74
CA ASP A 88 7.61 1.99 -14.35
C ASP A 88 7.93 0.52 -14.10
N ASP A 89 7.02 -0.19 -13.41
CA ASP A 89 7.17 -1.60 -13.09
C ASP A 89 6.52 -2.49 -14.16
N LEU A 90 6.28 -3.76 -13.82
CA LEU A 90 5.57 -4.69 -14.72
C LEU A 90 4.17 -4.16 -15.05
N PRO A 91 3.78 -4.09 -16.33
CA PRO A 91 2.42 -3.77 -16.69
C PRO A 91 1.40 -4.70 -16.00
N ALA A 92 0.26 -4.17 -15.58
CA ALA A 92 -0.76 -4.89 -14.80
C ALA A 92 -1.14 -6.26 -15.38
N GLU A 93 -1.32 -6.35 -16.70
CA GLU A 93 -1.67 -7.61 -17.36
C GLU A 93 -0.51 -8.64 -17.33
N SER A 94 0.74 -8.18 -17.37
CA SER A 94 1.91 -9.04 -17.22
C SER A 94 2.06 -9.51 -15.77
N ALA A 95 1.89 -8.61 -14.81
CA ALA A 95 1.88 -8.92 -13.39
C ALA A 95 0.78 -9.94 -13.07
N ARG A 96 -0.44 -9.74 -13.57
CA ARG A 96 -1.57 -10.67 -13.41
C ARG A 96 -1.27 -12.07 -13.95
N ARG A 97 -0.65 -12.19 -15.13
CA ARG A 97 -0.27 -13.50 -15.69
C ARG A 97 0.73 -14.23 -14.78
N ILE A 98 1.63 -13.51 -14.12
CA ILE A 98 2.63 -14.12 -13.22
C ILE A 98 1.99 -14.54 -11.90
N ILE A 99 1.25 -13.63 -11.22
CA ILE A 99 0.73 -13.92 -9.88
C ILE A 99 -0.54 -14.77 -9.88
N GLY A 100 -1.19 -14.94 -11.04
CA GLY A 100 -2.44 -15.69 -11.18
C GLY A 100 -3.69 -14.92 -10.70
N PRO A 101 -4.88 -15.49 -10.89
CA PRO A 101 -6.16 -14.79 -10.64
C PRO A 101 -6.54 -14.71 -9.15
N ALA A 102 -5.92 -15.52 -8.29
CA ALA A 102 -6.30 -15.62 -6.88
C ALA A 102 -5.67 -14.53 -5.98
N ARG A 103 -4.55 -13.93 -6.43
CA ARG A 103 -3.85 -12.89 -5.67
C ARG A 103 -4.35 -11.51 -6.04
N TRP A 104 -4.34 -10.62 -5.07
CA TRP A 104 -4.70 -9.22 -5.28
C TRP A 104 -3.63 -8.50 -6.11
N LEU A 105 -4.08 -7.66 -7.04
CA LEU A 105 -3.21 -6.80 -7.84
C LEU A 105 -3.63 -5.34 -7.66
N GLY A 106 -2.73 -4.54 -7.12
CA GLY A 106 -2.85 -3.09 -7.04
C GLY A 106 -2.02 -2.37 -8.09
N VAL A 107 -2.47 -1.21 -8.54
CA VAL A 107 -1.73 -0.35 -9.46
C VAL A 107 -1.68 1.08 -8.94
N SER A 108 -0.47 1.66 -8.83
CA SER A 108 -0.25 3.07 -8.52
C SER A 108 -0.52 3.96 -9.72
N THR A 109 -1.13 5.13 -9.46
CA THR A 109 -1.36 6.19 -10.44
C THR A 109 -1.08 7.56 -9.82
N HIS A 110 -0.75 8.55 -10.66
CA HIS A 110 -0.34 9.89 -10.21
C HIS A 110 -1.24 11.00 -10.78
N ASN A 111 -2.15 10.66 -11.68
CA ASN A 111 -3.12 11.57 -12.30
C ASN A 111 -4.35 10.81 -12.77
N THR A 112 -5.35 11.55 -13.24
CA THR A 112 -6.64 11.02 -13.71
C THR A 112 -6.53 10.19 -14.98
N GLU A 113 -5.60 10.52 -15.86
CA GLU A 113 -5.35 9.81 -17.12
C GLU A 113 -4.81 8.41 -16.85
N GLN A 114 -3.77 8.30 -16.00
CA GLN A 114 -3.23 7.01 -15.57
C GLN A 114 -4.28 6.18 -14.83
N LEU A 115 -5.11 6.81 -13.98
CA LEU A 115 -6.17 6.13 -13.26
C LEU A 115 -7.21 5.53 -14.21
N ALA A 116 -7.64 6.29 -15.21
CA ALA A 116 -8.61 5.83 -16.22
C ALA A 116 -8.07 4.63 -17.02
N GLU A 117 -6.79 4.65 -17.40
CA GLU A 117 -6.14 3.52 -18.08
C GLU A 117 -5.98 2.30 -17.14
N ALA A 118 -5.52 2.50 -15.91
CA ALA A 118 -5.40 1.43 -14.92
C ALA A 118 -6.78 0.82 -14.59
N GLY A 119 -7.84 1.61 -14.64
CA GLY A 119 -9.21 1.15 -14.44
C GLY A 119 -9.68 0.10 -15.45
N LYS A 120 -9.11 0.08 -16.65
CA LYS A 120 -9.42 -0.89 -17.73
C LYS A 120 -8.66 -2.20 -17.60
N THR A 121 -7.66 -2.26 -16.71
CA THR A 121 -6.82 -3.44 -16.53
C THR A 121 -7.42 -4.47 -15.58
N SER A 122 -6.74 -5.61 -15.42
CA SER A 122 -7.08 -6.66 -14.45
C SER A 122 -6.71 -6.33 -13.00
N ALA A 123 -6.34 -5.07 -12.68
CA ALA A 123 -6.10 -4.62 -11.31
C ALA A 123 -7.36 -4.78 -10.45
N ASP A 124 -7.19 -5.26 -9.22
CA ASP A 124 -8.28 -5.42 -8.25
C ASP A 124 -8.57 -4.13 -7.48
N TYR A 125 -7.56 -3.27 -7.31
CA TYR A 125 -7.67 -1.95 -6.72
C TYR A 125 -6.65 -0.98 -7.34
N LEU A 126 -6.93 0.30 -7.22
CA LEU A 126 -6.08 1.38 -7.73
C LEU A 126 -5.59 2.25 -6.58
N ALA A 127 -4.38 2.78 -6.70
CA ALA A 127 -3.87 3.78 -5.77
C ALA A 127 -3.61 5.09 -6.52
N ILE A 128 -3.92 6.22 -5.88
CA ILE A 128 -3.68 7.55 -6.43
C ILE A 128 -2.94 8.42 -5.42
N GLY A 129 -1.95 9.16 -5.89
CA GLY A 129 -1.17 10.09 -5.08
C GLY A 129 0.01 10.71 -5.80
N PRO A 130 0.68 11.68 -5.16
CA PRO A 130 0.50 12.05 -3.74
C PRO A 130 -0.71 12.96 -3.51
N ILE A 131 -1.50 12.69 -2.45
CA ILE A 131 -2.65 13.56 -2.10
C ILE A 131 -2.18 14.85 -1.46
N PHE A 132 -1.15 14.79 -0.63
CA PHE A 132 -0.49 15.95 -0.02
C PHE A 132 1.02 15.88 -0.27
N ALA A 133 1.71 17.00 -0.09
CA ALA A 133 3.16 17.04 -0.18
C ALA A 133 3.79 16.00 0.77
N THR A 134 4.80 15.28 0.30
CA THR A 134 5.46 14.21 1.05
C THR A 134 6.94 14.16 0.72
N SER A 135 7.76 13.76 1.70
CA SER A 135 9.19 13.49 1.53
C SER A 135 9.53 11.99 1.48
N SER A 136 8.51 11.12 1.50
CA SER A 136 8.72 9.66 1.56
C SER A 136 9.18 9.03 0.23
N LYS A 137 9.16 9.79 -0.88
CA LYS A 137 9.76 9.43 -2.18
C LYS A 137 10.71 10.54 -2.63
N ALA A 138 11.82 10.17 -3.27
CA ALA A 138 12.81 11.12 -3.78
C ALA A 138 12.27 11.95 -4.95
N ASP A 139 11.54 11.32 -5.88
CA ASP A 139 10.85 11.96 -6.99
C ASP A 139 9.37 12.10 -6.67
N THR A 140 8.91 13.34 -6.46
CA THR A 140 7.51 13.60 -6.12
C THR A 140 6.77 14.07 -7.37
N ASP A 141 5.81 13.27 -7.81
CA ASP A 141 4.80 13.71 -8.76
C ASP A 141 4.02 14.93 -8.24
N PRO A 142 3.37 15.71 -9.11
CA PRO A 142 2.52 16.81 -8.70
C PRO A 142 1.43 16.36 -7.70
N VAL A 143 1.18 17.18 -6.70
CA VAL A 143 0.15 16.91 -5.68
C VAL A 143 -1.23 16.84 -6.34
N VAL A 144 -1.91 15.73 -6.15
CA VAL A 144 -3.27 15.47 -6.67
C VAL A 144 -4.32 16.29 -5.88
N GLY A 145 -4.15 16.40 -4.58
CA GLY A 145 -5.07 17.09 -3.67
C GLY A 145 -6.41 16.36 -3.49
N LEU A 146 -7.23 16.85 -2.58
CA LEU A 146 -8.57 16.28 -2.31
C LEU A 146 -9.51 16.45 -3.50
N GLU A 147 -9.39 17.55 -4.25
CA GLU A 147 -10.22 17.78 -5.43
C GLU A 147 -9.87 16.82 -6.56
N GLY A 148 -8.59 16.56 -6.80
CA GLY A 148 -8.14 15.53 -7.75
C GLY A 148 -8.60 14.13 -7.33
N LEU A 149 -8.62 13.83 -6.03
CA LEU A 149 -9.14 12.56 -5.50
C LEU A 149 -10.65 12.41 -5.76
N ARG A 150 -11.46 13.46 -5.60
CA ARG A 150 -12.92 13.42 -5.94
C ARG A 150 -13.12 13.10 -7.41
N ARG A 151 -12.38 13.77 -8.31
CA ARG A 151 -12.43 13.49 -9.75
C ARG A 151 -11.98 12.04 -10.07
N ALA A 152 -10.93 11.58 -9.40
CA ALA A 152 -10.47 10.20 -9.54
C ALA A 152 -11.56 9.19 -9.15
N ARG A 153 -12.32 9.46 -8.08
CA ARG A 153 -13.41 8.60 -7.65
C ARG A 153 -14.52 8.48 -8.70
N GLU A 154 -14.82 9.54 -9.43
CA GLU A 154 -15.82 9.54 -10.49
C GLU A 154 -15.42 8.66 -11.70
N LEU A 155 -14.12 8.44 -11.91
CA LEU A 155 -13.58 7.69 -13.05
C LEU A 155 -13.50 6.18 -12.83
N THR A 156 -13.66 5.70 -11.61
CA THR A 156 -13.54 4.25 -11.33
C THR A 156 -14.52 3.79 -10.26
N SER A 157 -15.05 2.58 -10.43
CA SER A 157 -15.79 1.86 -9.38
C SER A 157 -14.91 0.86 -8.62
N LYS A 158 -13.64 0.68 -9.03
CA LYS A 158 -12.70 -0.17 -8.31
C LYS A 158 -12.37 0.44 -6.95
N PRO A 159 -12.00 -0.37 -5.94
CA PRO A 159 -11.47 0.14 -4.69
C PRO A 159 -10.31 1.10 -4.93
N LEU A 160 -10.38 2.28 -4.28
CA LEU A 160 -9.45 3.40 -4.48
C LEU A 160 -8.66 3.67 -3.21
N VAL A 161 -7.35 3.52 -3.27
CA VAL A 161 -6.41 3.83 -2.20
C VAL A 161 -5.81 5.21 -2.43
N ALA A 162 -5.85 6.07 -1.44
CA ALA A 162 -5.15 7.35 -1.46
C ALA A 162 -3.81 7.23 -0.72
N ILE A 163 -2.75 7.84 -1.27
CA ILE A 163 -1.41 7.82 -0.69
C ILE A 163 -0.71 9.18 -0.82
N GLY A 164 0.27 9.42 0.04
CA GLY A 164 1.15 10.60 0.00
C GLY A 164 0.73 11.69 0.96
N GLY A 165 1.58 11.95 1.98
CA GLY A 165 1.40 12.99 2.99
C GLY A 165 0.18 12.81 3.89
N ILE A 166 -0.35 11.58 3.99
CA ILE A 166 -1.52 11.28 4.80
C ILE A 166 -1.08 11.03 6.24
N THR A 167 -1.76 11.70 7.16
CA THR A 167 -1.55 11.65 8.61
C THR A 167 -2.88 11.43 9.33
N ARG A 168 -2.84 11.11 10.62
CA ARG A 168 -4.04 11.01 11.48
C ARG A 168 -4.91 12.26 11.44
N ALA A 169 -4.30 13.45 11.26
CA ALA A 169 -5.01 14.72 11.23
C ALA A 169 -5.83 14.94 9.94
N ASN A 170 -5.39 14.36 8.80
CA ASN A 170 -6.04 14.60 7.51
C ASN A 170 -6.70 13.34 6.89
N ALA A 171 -6.49 12.15 7.45
CA ALA A 171 -6.99 10.88 6.90
C ALA A 171 -8.51 10.86 6.70
N ARG A 172 -9.27 11.44 7.63
CA ARG A 172 -10.74 11.50 7.53
C ARG A 172 -11.19 12.27 6.30
N SER A 173 -10.59 13.41 6.02
CA SER A 173 -10.92 14.20 4.82
C SER A 173 -10.62 13.48 3.51
N VAL A 174 -9.64 12.57 3.53
CA VAL A 174 -9.28 11.73 2.36
C VAL A 174 -10.38 10.70 2.09
N ILE A 175 -10.88 10.03 3.13
CA ILE A 175 -12.02 9.11 2.99
C ILE A 175 -13.28 9.85 2.55
N GLU A 176 -13.57 11.01 3.13
CA GLU A 176 -14.72 11.87 2.75
C GLU A 176 -14.60 12.38 1.31
N ALA A 177 -13.39 12.48 0.77
CA ALA A 177 -13.15 12.83 -0.64
C ALA A 177 -13.30 11.65 -1.61
N GLY A 178 -13.59 10.42 -1.12
CA GLY A 178 -13.96 9.27 -1.95
C GLY A 178 -12.93 8.14 -2.00
N ALA A 179 -11.86 8.16 -1.19
CA ALA A 179 -10.99 7.01 -1.03
C ALA A 179 -11.68 5.91 -0.21
N ASP A 180 -11.48 4.65 -0.59
CA ASP A 180 -11.90 3.49 0.20
C ASP A 180 -10.90 3.16 1.31
N ALA A 181 -9.61 3.47 1.07
CA ALA A 181 -8.52 3.25 2.02
C ALA A 181 -7.45 4.34 1.91
N VAL A 182 -6.68 4.51 2.98
CA VAL A 182 -5.49 5.36 3.03
C VAL A 182 -4.23 4.52 3.22
N ALA A 183 -3.23 4.70 2.35
CA ALA A 183 -1.92 4.10 2.50
C ALA A 183 -0.98 5.07 3.25
N VAL A 184 -0.31 4.56 4.28
CA VAL A 184 0.51 5.37 5.19
C VAL A 184 1.86 4.71 5.44
N ILE A 185 2.94 5.50 5.42
CA ILE A 185 4.29 5.11 5.80
C ILE A 185 4.68 5.81 7.11
N SER A 186 5.10 7.05 7.02
CA SER A 186 5.86 7.76 8.06
C SER A 186 5.07 8.07 9.35
N ASP A 187 3.77 8.38 9.24
CA ASP A 187 2.96 8.73 10.45
C ASP A 187 2.64 7.53 11.34
N LEU A 188 2.97 6.30 10.89
CA LEU A 188 2.84 5.07 11.67
C LEU A 188 4.10 4.69 12.46
N LEU A 189 5.29 5.20 12.06
CA LEU A 189 6.57 4.63 12.49
C LEU A 189 7.01 5.03 13.90
N ARG A 190 6.56 6.16 14.44
CA ARG A 190 7.03 6.66 15.74
C ARG A 190 6.56 5.80 16.93
N ASP A 191 5.34 5.28 16.83
CA ASP A 191 4.71 4.37 17.79
C ASP A 191 3.68 3.56 16.98
N PRO A 192 4.09 2.45 16.35
CA PRO A 192 3.27 1.78 15.35
C PRO A 192 1.91 1.34 15.87
N ARG A 193 1.87 0.75 17.06
CA ARG A 193 0.63 0.27 17.67
C ARG A 193 -0.35 1.41 17.96
N LYS A 194 0.10 2.40 18.71
CA LYS A 194 -0.72 3.55 19.09
C LYS A 194 -1.17 4.34 17.86
N SER A 195 -0.26 4.57 16.91
CA SER A 195 -0.59 5.30 15.68
C SER A 195 -1.65 4.56 14.86
N ALA A 196 -1.55 3.23 14.73
CA ALA A 196 -2.54 2.43 14.02
C ALA A 196 -3.91 2.45 14.74
N GLU A 197 -3.95 2.32 16.07
CA GLU A 197 -5.18 2.44 16.86
C GLU A 197 -5.85 3.80 16.66
N GLU A 198 -5.06 4.89 16.63
CA GLU A 198 -5.56 6.23 16.36
C GLU A 198 -6.10 6.37 14.92
N PHE A 199 -5.38 5.87 13.92
CA PHE A 199 -5.88 5.83 12.53
C PHE A 199 -7.19 5.07 12.42
N LEU A 200 -7.26 3.85 12.95
CA LEU A 200 -8.47 3.03 12.90
C LEU A 200 -9.67 3.72 13.55
N ARG A 201 -9.46 4.46 14.64
CA ARG A 201 -10.51 5.25 15.30
C ARG A 201 -10.97 6.43 14.42
N VAL A 202 -10.05 7.12 13.76
CA VAL A 202 -10.37 8.27 12.88
C VAL A 202 -11.09 7.83 11.61
N LEU A 203 -10.72 6.65 11.10
CA LEU A 203 -11.24 6.12 9.85
C LEU A 203 -12.61 5.40 10.01
N GLY A 204 -12.95 4.96 11.20
CA GLY A 204 -14.24 4.32 11.54
C GLY A 204 -14.24 2.84 11.25
#